data_6a10f54a1a6ccd3abd746f4645144011
#
_entry.id   6a10f54a1a6ccd3abd746f4645144011
#
_cell.length_a   1.000
_cell.length_b   1.000
_cell.length_c   1.000
_cell.angle_alpha   90.00
_cell.angle_beta   90.00
_cell.angle_gamma   90.00
#
_symmetry.space_group_name_H-M   'P 1'
#
loop_
_entity.id
_entity.type
_entity.pdbx_description
1 polymer ?
#
loop_
_entity_poly.entity_id
_entity_poly.type
_entity_poly.pdbx_seq_one_letter_code
_entity_poly.pdbx_strand_id
1 'polypeptide(L)'
;MHVCEFCKKPFAKEKTLMIHVCEKKRRHLGRNEKHVQAGFMVFQKFFTIQQKSAKTKTFDDFITSPYYTAFVKFGSFFANTNPIYPERYIEYVIRSGVKLDQWCSDALYDQYVSELIKQEPADGAIQRSIKTMIEWADEKKSTWEHYFLYVNPNRLTHDIKEGLISPWWILNIPSGKEALQRLNDEQLEIVGPVIDPQFWKRKFKNYPADVELIKDVILEAKVQ
;
A
#
# COMPACT_ATOMS: atom_id res chain seq x y z
N MET A 1 -19.39 -10.59 45.22
CA MET A 1 -19.66 -10.93 43.81
C MET A 1 -18.61 -10.21 42.95
N HIS A 2 -17.89 -10.95 42.12
CA HIS A 2 -16.80 -10.41 41.31
C HIS A 2 -17.29 -10.19 39.89
N VAL A 3 -17.06 -9.02 39.30
CA VAL A 3 -17.61 -8.64 37.97
C VAL A 3 -16.48 -8.40 36.97
N CYS A 4 -16.57 -8.99 35.79
CA CYS A 4 -15.61 -8.72 34.72
C CYS A 4 -15.76 -7.27 34.22
N GLU A 5 -14.69 -6.50 34.26
CA GLU A 5 -14.68 -5.10 33.82
C GLU A 5 -14.97 -4.92 32.33
N PHE A 6 -14.66 -5.94 31.52
CA PHE A 6 -14.86 -5.91 30.06
C PHE A 6 -16.27 -6.30 29.62
N CYS A 7 -16.77 -7.46 30.07
CA CYS A 7 -18.08 -7.98 29.62
C CYS A 7 -19.19 -7.81 30.63
N LYS A 8 -18.89 -7.27 31.84
CA LYS A 8 -19.82 -7.05 32.96
C LYS A 8 -20.48 -8.31 33.50
N LYS A 9 -19.99 -9.51 33.13
CA LYS A 9 -20.50 -10.79 33.66
C LYS A 9 -20.10 -10.95 35.12
N PRO A 10 -21.06 -11.29 36.04
CA PRO A 10 -20.74 -11.57 37.42
C PRO A 10 -20.23 -12.99 37.64
N PHE A 11 -19.36 -13.17 38.63
CA PHE A 11 -18.77 -14.43 39.02
C PHE A 11 -18.86 -14.60 40.55
N ALA A 12 -19.19 -15.82 41.00
CA ALA A 12 -19.29 -16.12 42.40
C ALA A 12 -17.91 -16.19 43.08
N LYS A 13 -16.89 -16.66 42.38
CA LYS A 13 -15.53 -16.85 42.87
C LYS A 13 -14.53 -15.98 42.14
N GLU A 14 -13.61 -15.36 42.87
CA GLU A 14 -12.53 -14.55 42.32
C GLU A 14 -11.63 -15.34 41.36
N LYS A 15 -11.26 -16.58 41.74
CA LYS A 15 -10.45 -17.48 40.88
C LYS A 15 -11.09 -17.66 39.49
N THR A 16 -12.42 -17.80 39.44
CA THR A 16 -13.15 -17.96 38.16
C THR A 16 -13.11 -16.66 37.32
N LEU A 17 -13.15 -15.48 37.94
CA LEU A 17 -12.96 -14.24 37.27
C LEU A 17 -11.53 -14.06 36.74
N MET A 18 -10.50 -14.47 37.52
CA MET A 18 -9.09 -14.36 37.11
C MET A 18 -8.78 -15.14 35.83
N ILE A 19 -9.33 -16.35 35.69
CA ILE A 19 -9.15 -17.18 34.47
C ILE A 19 -10.14 -16.86 33.36
N HIS A 20 -11.10 -15.99 33.62
CA HIS A 20 -12.11 -15.61 32.62
C HIS A 20 -11.50 -14.73 31.50
N VAL A 21 -11.55 -15.25 30.27
CA VAL A 21 -11.15 -14.53 29.06
C VAL A 21 -12.35 -14.39 28.14
N CYS A 22 -13.10 -13.28 28.28
CA CYS A 22 -14.14 -12.95 27.32
C CYS A 22 -13.56 -12.34 26.05
N GLU A 23 -14.37 -12.30 25.02
CA GLU A 23 -13.96 -11.76 23.72
C GLU A 23 -13.46 -10.31 23.82
N LYS A 24 -14.16 -9.44 24.55
CA LYS A 24 -13.71 -8.06 24.77
C LYS A 24 -12.35 -7.97 25.46
N LYS A 25 -12.11 -8.81 26.49
CA LYS A 25 -10.82 -8.87 27.18
C LYS A 25 -9.73 -9.33 26.22
N ARG A 26 -9.98 -10.37 25.40
CA ARG A 26 -9.04 -10.87 24.41
C ARG A 26 -8.69 -9.79 23.37
N ARG A 27 -9.69 -9.11 22.82
CA ARG A 27 -9.50 -8.00 21.88
C ARG A 27 -8.71 -6.85 22.51
N HIS A 28 -8.96 -6.54 23.79
CA HIS A 28 -8.21 -5.50 24.51
C HIS A 28 -6.75 -5.88 24.74
N LEU A 29 -6.47 -7.15 25.10
CA LEU A 29 -5.11 -7.65 25.30
C LEU A 29 -4.27 -7.63 24.00
N GLY A 30 -4.90 -7.89 22.84
CA GLY A 30 -4.27 -7.83 21.54
C GLY A 30 -4.01 -6.40 21.00
N ARG A 31 -4.32 -5.36 21.76
CA ARG A 31 -4.27 -3.96 21.30
C ARG A 31 -2.95 -3.51 20.68
N ASN A 32 -1.82 -4.08 21.15
CA ASN A 32 -0.48 -3.67 20.69
C ASN A 32 0.01 -4.49 19.48
N GLU A 33 -0.77 -5.43 18.99
CA GLU A 33 -0.42 -6.20 17.81
C GLU A 33 -0.53 -5.30 16.56
N LYS A 34 0.48 -5.35 15.66
CA LYS A 34 0.58 -4.47 14.49
C LYS A 34 -0.70 -4.47 13.64
N HIS A 35 -1.25 -5.64 13.36
CA HIS A 35 -2.47 -5.77 12.57
C HIS A 35 -3.72 -5.23 13.27
N VAL A 36 -3.78 -5.29 14.61
CA VAL A 36 -4.87 -4.69 15.38
C VAL A 36 -4.77 -3.18 15.38
N GLN A 37 -3.57 -2.61 15.51
CA GLN A 37 -3.35 -1.16 15.41
C GLN A 37 -3.67 -0.64 14.01
N ALA A 38 -3.23 -1.34 12.97
CA ALA A 38 -3.59 -1.01 11.58
C ALA A 38 -5.12 -1.06 11.38
N GLY A 39 -5.77 -2.11 11.85
CA GLY A 39 -7.24 -2.24 11.80
C GLY A 39 -7.96 -1.11 12.55
N PHE A 40 -7.45 -0.71 13.70
CA PHE A 40 -8.00 0.41 14.48
C PHE A 40 -7.84 1.76 13.75
N MET A 41 -6.67 2.02 13.17
CA MET A 41 -6.43 3.22 12.36
C MET A 41 -7.43 3.31 11.18
N VAL A 42 -7.61 2.21 10.47
CA VAL A 42 -8.57 2.14 9.35
C VAL A 42 -10.01 2.32 9.83
N PHE A 43 -10.37 1.72 10.98
CA PHE A 43 -11.68 1.91 11.60
C PHE A 43 -11.96 3.39 11.92
N GLN A 44 -11.01 4.10 12.51
CA GLN A 44 -11.14 5.53 12.78
C GLN A 44 -11.33 6.33 11.49
N LYS A 45 -10.49 6.08 10.47
CA LYS A 45 -10.55 6.75 9.17
C LYS A 45 -11.88 6.49 8.46
N PHE A 46 -12.37 5.24 8.51
CA PHE A 46 -13.68 4.86 7.94
C PHE A 46 -14.81 5.70 8.53
N PHE A 47 -14.90 5.78 9.84
CA PHE A 47 -15.97 6.56 10.48
C PHE A 47 -15.81 8.08 10.28
N THR A 48 -14.59 8.59 10.19
CA THR A 48 -14.34 9.99 9.88
C THR A 48 -14.82 10.33 8.46
N ILE A 49 -14.55 9.50 7.47
CA ILE A 49 -14.91 9.73 6.07
C ILE A 49 -16.41 9.52 5.85
N GLN A 50 -16.97 8.42 6.36
CA GLN A 50 -18.36 8.03 6.09
C GLN A 50 -19.38 8.83 6.91
N GLN A 51 -19.10 9.08 8.18
CA GLN A 51 -20.07 9.72 9.07
C GLN A 51 -19.89 11.23 9.19
N LYS A 52 -18.81 11.79 8.64
CA LYS A 52 -18.44 13.21 8.82
C LYS A 52 -18.48 13.64 10.29
N SER A 53 -18.28 12.67 11.20
CA SER A 53 -18.38 12.87 12.63
C SER A 53 -17.15 13.58 13.16
N ALA A 54 -17.34 14.66 13.88
CA ALA A 54 -16.26 15.34 14.61
C ALA A 54 -15.70 14.51 15.78
N LYS A 55 -16.43 13.47 16.22
CA LYS A 55 -16.02 12.62 17.35
C LYS A 55 -15.16 11.46 16.86
N THR A 56 -13.88 11.48 17.22
CA THR A 56 -12.95 10.38 16.94
C THR A 56 -13.38 9.12 17.69
N LYS A 57 -13.41 8.00 16.99
CA LYS A 57 -13.69 6.67 17.57
C LYS A 57 -12.56 6.22 18.47
N THR A 58 -12.92 5.72 19.66
CA THR A 58 -11.97 5.20 20.65
C THR A 58 -11.64 3.74 20.38
N PHE A 59 -10.59 3.21 21.04
CA PHE A 59 -10.28 1.80 20.99
C PHE A 59 -11.39 0.94 21.64
N ASP A 60 -12.11 1.45 22.64
CA ASP A 60 -13.27 0.78 23.24
C ASP A 60 -14.42 0.66 22.24
N ASP A 61 -14.67 1.70 21.43
CA ASP A 61 -15.64 1.63 20.32
C ASP A 61 -15.25 0.54 19.32
N PHE A 62 -13.95 0.41 19.03
CA PHE A 62 -13.42 -0.56 18.10
C PHE A 62 -13.60 -2.00 18.61
N ILE A 63 -13.15 -2.34 19.82
CA ILE A 63 -13.26 -3.70 20.37
C ILE A 63 -14.71 -4.15 20.60
N THR A 64 -15.66 -3.20 20.73
CA THR A 64 -17.08 -3.48 20.88
C THR A 64 -17.82 -3.51 19.54
N SER A 65 -17.19 -3.07 18.47
CA SER A 65 -17.77 -3.03 17.13
C SER A 65 -18.07 -4.44 16.60
N PRO A 66 -19.23 -4.65 15.97
CA PRO A 66 -19.52 -5.89 15.25
C PRO A 66 -18.55 -6.10 14.06
N TYR A 67 -17.92 -5.04 13.57
CA TYR A 67 -16.98 -5.06 12.46
C TYR A 67 -15.51 -5.26 12.87
N TYR A 68 -15.22 -5.43 14.18
CA TYR A 68 -13.87 -5.60 14.70
C TYR A 68 -13.03 -6.60 13.90
N THR A 69 -13.57 -7.80 13.71
CA THR A 69 -12.86 -8.89 13.02
C THR A 69 -12.54 -8.53 11.57
N ALA A 70 -13.45 -7.86 10.87
CA ALA A 70 -13.23 -7.45 9.48
C ALA A 70 -12.14 -6.38 9.36
N PHE A 71 -12.14 -5.38 10.26
CA PHE A 71 -11.07 -4.38 10.28
C PHE A 71 -9.72 -4.94 10.69
N VAL A 72 -9.67 -5.89 11.64
CA VAL A 72 -8.42 -6.57 12.03
C VAL A 72 -7.88 -7.42 10.88
N LYS A 73 -8.77 -8.13 10.16
CA LYS A 73 -8.39 -8.88 8.95
C LYS A 73 -7.81 -7.95 7.88
N PHE A 74 -8.47 -6.81 7.63
CA PHE A 74 -7.93 -5.82 6.70
C PHE A 74 -6.62 -5.21 7.20
N GLY A 75 -6.48 -4.96 8.51
CA GLY A 75 -5.22 -4.50 9.09
C GLY A 75 -4.06 -5.48 8.89
N SER A 76 -4.33 -6.79 8.94
CA SER A 76 -3.34 -7.82 8.60
C SER A 76 -2.97 -7.79 7.11
N PHE A 77 -3.97 -7.74 6.23
CA PHE A 77 -3.76 -7.60 4.78
C PHE A 77 -2.94 -6.35 4.46
N PHE A 78 -3.35 -5.20 4.98
CA PHE A 78 -2.68 -3.91 4.81
C PHE A 78 -1.21 -3.92 5.26
N ALA A 79 -0.92 -4.52 6.43
CA ALA A 79 0.44 -4.62 6.95
C ALA A 79 1.33 -5.54 6.08
N ASN A 80 0.77 -6.59 5.48
CA ASN A 80 1.49 -7.52 4.60
C ASN A 80 1.70 -6.93 3.20
N THR A 81 0.70 -6.23 2.67
CA THR A 81 0.76 -5.59 1.35
C THR A 81 1.73 -4.39 1.34
N ASN A 82 1.88 -3.71 2.50
CA ASN A 82 2.71 -2.51 2.62
C ASN A 82 2.50 -1.49 1.49
N PRO A 83 1.28 -0.97 1.32
CA PRO A 83 0.87 -0.24 0.13
C PRO A 83 1.63 1.07 -0.09
N ILE A 84 1.83 1.41 -1.34
CA ILE A 84 2.30 2.74 -1.74
C ILE A 84 1.30 3.79 -1.25
N TYR A 85 1.80 4.83 -0.58
CA TYR A 85 0.97 5.87 0.02
C TYR A 85 -0.16 5.30 0.89
N PRO A 86 0.15 4.70 2.04
CA PRO A 86 -0.78 3.94 2.89
C PRO A 86 -2.10 4.66 3.16
N GLU A 87 -2.05 5.96 3.46
CA GLU A 87 -3.26 6.75 3.74
C GLU A 87 -4.16 6.91 2.51
N ARG A 88 -3.56 7.11 1.32
CA ARG A 88 -4.32 7.20 0.06
C ARG A 88 -4.99 5.87 -0.28
N TYR A 89 -4.31 4.75 -0.02
CA TYR A 89 -4.91 3.43 -0.22
C TYR A 89 -6.11 3.20 0.70
N ILE A 90 -6.01 3.54 1.98
CA ILE A 90 -7.13 3.46 2.91
C ILE A 90 -8.31 4.31 2.43
N GLU A 91 -8.06 5.55 2.01
CA GLU A 91 -9.10 6.43 1.47
C GLU A 91 -9.73 5.88 0.19
N TYR A 92 -8.91 5.34 -0.70
CA TYR A 92 -9.36 4.69 -1.93
C TYR A 92 -10.32 3.53 -1.62
N VAL A 93 -9.92 2.61 -0.75
CA VAL A 93 -10.75 1.46 -0.37
C VAL A 93 -12.07 1.90 0.28
N ILE A 94 -12.02 2.88 1.19
CA ILE A 94 -13.24 3.41 1.84
C ILE A 94 -14.20 4.06 0.82
N ARG A 95 -13.67 4.75 -0.18
CA ARG A 95 -14.46 5.47 -1.20
C ARG A 95 -14.89 4.59 -2.37
N SER A 96 -14.28 3.43 -2.57
CA SER A 96 -14.59 2.51 -3.67
C SER A 96 -16.02 1.97 -3.65
N GLY A 97 -16.72 2.04 -2.51
CA GLY A 97 -18.04 1.45 -2.32
C GLY A 97 -18.03 -0.08 -2.19
N VAL A 98 -16.86 -0.69 -2.23
CA VAL A 98 -16.70 -2.14 -2.01
C VAL A 98 -17.03 -2.48 -0.56
N LYS A 99 -17.70 -3.61 -0.32
CA LYS A 99 -18.04 -4.06 1.03
C LYS A 99 -16.80 -4.40 1.83
N LEU A 100 -16.83 -4.13 3.14
CA LEU A 100 -15.70 -4.31 4.06
C LEU A 100 -15.10 -5.73 4.05
N ASP A 101 -15.91 -6.75 3.87
CA ASP A 101 -15.48 -8.14 3.78
C ASP A 101 -14.66 -8.47 2.50
N GLN A 102 -14.74 -7.61 1.48
CA GLN A 102 -14.04 -7.71 0.21
C GLN A 102 -12.80 -6.80 0.12
N TRP A 103 -12.47 -6.05 1.17
CA TRP A 103 -11.33 -5.14 1.17
C TRP A 103 -9.97 -5.84 1.13
N CYS A 104 -9.89 -7.10 1.59
CA CYS A 104 -8.68 -7.92 1.53
C CYS A 104 -8.58 -8.59 0.16
N SER A 105 -8.35 -7.82 -0.88
CA SER A 105 -8.30 -8.28 -2.27
C SER A 105 -7.10 -7.71 -3.00
N ASP A 106 -6.25 -8.59 -3.53
CA ASP A 106 -5.11 -8.20 -4.38
C ASP A 106 -5.60 -7.46 -5.63
N ALA A 107 -6.72 -7.88 -6.22
CA ALA A 107 -7.30 -7.21 -7.37
C ALA A 107 -7.72 -5.75 -7.07
N LEU A 108 -8.23 -5.48 -5.86
CA LEU A 108 -8.57 -4.12 -5.42
C LEU A 108 -7.30 -3.28 -5.22
N TYR A 109 -6.23 -3.90 -4.71
CA TYR A 109 -4.94 -3.24 -4.57
C TYR A 109 -4.30 -2.96 -5.95
N ASP A 110 -4.30 -3.92 -6.85
CA ASP A 110 -3.80 -3.76 -8.22
C ASP A 110 -4.52 -2.62 -8.97
N GLN A 111 -5.84 -2.51 -8.77
CA GLN A 111 -6.63 -1.40 -9.31
C GLN A 111 -6.20 -0.06 -8.72
N TYR A 112 -6.02 0.02 -7.39
CA TYR A 112 -5.50 1.22 -6.74
C TYR A 112 -4.15 1.64 -7.30
N VAL A 113 -3.20 0.72 -7.41
CA VAL A 113 -1.86 0.98 -7.95
C VAL A 113 -1.93 1.49 -9.38
N SER A 114 -2.74 0.83 -10.24
CA SER A 114 -2.93 1.24 -11.63
C SER A 114 -3.50 2.65 -11.76
N GLU A 115 -4.50 3.00 -10.95
CA GLU A 115 -5.09 4.33 -10.94
C GLU A 115 -4.11 5.39 -10.40
N LEU A 116 -3.42 5.08 -9.30
CA LEU A 116 -2.42 5.96 -8.70
C LEU A 116 -1.33 6.33 -9.71
N ILE A 117 -0.71 5.34 -10.34
CA ILE A 117 0.38 5.53 -11.30
C ILE A 117 -0.07 6.38 -12.49
N LYS A 118 -1.28 6.15 -12.98
CA LYS A 118 -1.83 6.93 -14.10
C LYS A 118 -2.15 8.38 -13.75
N GLN A 119 -2.40 8.68 -12.48
CA GLN A 119 -2.81 10.02 -12.03
C GLN A 119 -1.67 10.83 -11.41
N GLU A 120 -0.65 10.16 -10.86
CA GLU A 120 0.43 10.84 -10.14
C GLU A 120 1.25 11.79 -11.03
N PRO A 121 1.77 12.89 -10.47
CA PRO A 121 2.73 13.76 -11.13
C PRO A 121 4.12 13.09 -11.18
N ALA A 122 4.97 13.58 -12.09
CA ALA A 122 6.27 12.98 -12.35
C ALA A 122 7.23 13.04 -11.15
N ASP A 123 7.25 14.14 -10.40
CA ASP A 123 8.18 14.37 -9.29
C ASP A 123 8.10 13.27 -8.22
N GLY A 124 6.90 13.00 -7.69
CA GLY A 124 6.67 11.94 -6.71
C GLY A 124 6.96 10.54 -7.26
N ALA A 125 6.65 10.32 -8.55
CA ALA A 125 6.92 9.07 -9.24
C ALA A 125 8.42 8.80 -9.40
N ILE A 126 9.20 9.84 -9.74
CA ILE A 126 10.66 9.78 -9.86
C ILE A 126 11.31 9.49 -8.51
N GLN A 127 10.94 10.25 -7.48
CA GLN A 127 11.48 10.08 -6.12
C GLN A 127 11.27 8.64 -5.60
N ARG A 128 10.09 8.08 -5.82
CA ARG A 128 9.80 6.69 -5.44
C ARG A 128 10.64 5.70 -6.24
N SER A 129 10.75 5.90 -7.55
CA SER A 129 11.57 5.02 -8.41
C SER A 129 13.03 5.04 -8.00
N ILE A 130 13.61 6.23 -7.80
CA ILE A 130 15.00 6.38 -7.35
C ILE A 130 15.20 5.73 -5.97
N LYS A 131 14.28 5.92 -5.03
CA LYS A 131 14.35 5.25 -3.72
C LYS A 131 14.40 3.73 -3.86
N THR A 132 13.54 3.14 -4.71
CA THR A 132 13.55 1.69 -4.97
C THR A 132 14.88 1.22 -5.57
N MET A 133 15.46 2.01 -6.49
CA MET A 133 16.75 1.71 -7.11
C MET A 133 17.90 1.81 -6.09
N ILE A 134 17.86 2.76 -5.15
CA ILE A 134 18.82 2.88 -4.04
C ILE A 134 18.72 1.67 -3.11
N GLU A 135 17.50 1.27 -2.69
CA GLU A 135 17.29 0.10 -1.85
C GLU A 135 17.83 -1.18 -2.51
N TRP A 136 17.61 -1.35 -3.82
CA TRP A 136 18.19 -2.44 -4.59
C TRP A 136 19.75 -2.37 -4.63
N ALA A 137 20.30 -1.18 -4.82
CA ALA A 137 21.75 -0.98 -4.87
C ALA A 137 22.43 -1.35 -3.55
N ASP A 138 21.82 -0.98 -2.42
CA ASP A 138 22.29 -1.36 -1.09
C ASP A 138 22.28 -2.88 -0.89
N GLU A 139 21.21 -3.57 -1.33
CA GLU A 139 21.11 -5.03 -1.30
C GLU A 139 22.21 -5.70 -2.14
N LYS A 140 22.57 -5.12 -3.31
CA LYS A 140 23.50 -5.69 -4.29
C LYS A 140 24.93 -5.17 -4.14
N LYS A 141 25.20 -4.24 -3.22
CA LYS A 141 26.50 -3.55 -3.08
C LYS A 141 26.93 -2.92 -4.40
N SER A 142 25.99 -2.26 -5.08
CA SER A 142 26.15 -1.62 -6.38
C SER A 142 25.80 -0.13 -6.26
N THR A 143 25.67 0.57 -7.37
CA THR A 143 25.13 1.92 -7.44
C THR A 143 23.73 1.89 -8.06
N TRP A 144 22.90 2.83 -7.69
CA TRP A 144 21.49 2.85 -8.11
C TRP A 144 21.32 3.09 -9.62
N GLU A 145 22.26 3.77 -10.26
CA GLU A 145 22.29 4.02 -11.71
C GLU A 145 22.40 2.70 -12.52
N HIS A 146 22.95 1.68 -11.90
CA HIS A 146 23.09 0.35 -12.49
C HIS A 146 21.82 -0.52 -12.39
N TYR A 147 20.76 -0.03 -11.75
CA TYR A 147 19.56 -0.82 -11.54
C TYR A 147 19.04 -1.45 -12.84
N PHE A 148 18.75 -0.64 -13.86
CA PHE A 148 18.17 -1.13 -15.11
C PHE A 148 19.13 -2.03 -15.91
N LEU A 149 20.44 -1.90 -15.71
CA LEU A 149 21.42 -2.76 -16.37
C LEU A 149 21.43 -4.17 -15.79
N TYR A 150 21.29 -4.28 -14.45
CA TYR A 150 21.55 -5.54 -13.75
C TYR A 150 20.37 -6.10 -12.97
N VAL A 151 19.25 -5.40 -12.89
CA VAL A 151 18.06 -5.92 -12.20
C VAL A 151 17.58 -7.21 -12.86
N ASN A 152 17.23 -8.19 -12.02
CA ASN A 152 16.61 -9.42 -12.48
C ASN A 152 15.22 -9.13 -13.08
N PRO A 153 14.84 -9.72 -14.22
CA PRO A 153 13.55 -9.51 -14.86
C PRO A 153 12.33 -9.74 -13.93
N ASN A 154 12.36 -10.77 -13.07
CA ASN A 154 11.28 -11.01 -12.12
C ASN A 154 11.16 -9.88 -11.09
N ARG A 155 12.29 -9.34 -10.59
CA ARG A 155 12.28 -8.20 -9.68
C ARG A 155 11.77 -6.95 -10.39
N LEU A 156 12.20 -6.69 -11.62
CA LEU A 156 11.73 -5.56 -12.42
C LEU A 156 10.20 -5.64 -12.65
N THR A 157 9.69 -6.82 -13.03
CA THR A 157 8.27 -7.08 -13.20
C THR A 157 7.49 -6.77 -11.92
N HIS A 158 7.97 -7.26 -10.79
CA HIS A 158 7.40 -6.98 -9.48
C HIS A 158 7.40 -5.47 -9.18
N ASP A 159 8.55 -4.81 -9.31
CA ASP A 159 8.71 -3.41 -8.96
C ASP A 159 7.84 -2.48 -9.85
N ILE A 160 7.62 -2.84 -11.12
CA ILE A 160 6.68 -2.13 -12.01
C ILE A 160 5.23 -2.41 -11.60
N LYS A 161 4.87 -3.69 -11.38
CA LYS A 161 3.50 -4.10 -11.02
C LYS A 161 3.07 -3.41 -9.71
N GLU A 162 3.93 -3.42 -8.71
CA GLU A 162 3.67 -2.78 -7.42
C GLU A 162 3.81 -1.25 -7.48
N GLY A 163 4.13 -0.67 -8.64
CA GLY A 163 4.28 0.76 -8.84
C GLY A 163 5.53 1.37 -8.17
N LEU A 164 6.46 0.53 -7.71
CA LEU A 164 7.71 0.96 -7.10
C LEU A 164 8.63 1.63 -8.13
N ILE A 165 8.64 1.10 -9.37
CA ILE A 165 9.24 1.74 -10.55
C ILE A 165 8.11 2.30 -11.42
N SER A 166 8.09 3.61 -11.58
CA SER A 166 7.06 4.31 -12.35
C SER A 166 7.37 4.33 -13.85
N PRO A 167 6.33 4.25 -14.72
CA PRO A 167 6.49 4.49 -16.15
C PRO A 167 7.00 5.89 -16.50
N TRP A 168 6.75 6.90 -15.66
CA TRP A 168 7.39 8.19 -15.79
C TRP A 168 8.93 8.09 -15.85
N TRP A 169 9.51 7.16 -15.10
CA TRP A 169 10.95 6.96 -15.01
C TRP A 169 11.45 5.99 -16.07
N ILE A 170 10.98 4.74 -16.06
CA ILE A 170 11.51 3.67 -16.92
C ILE A 170 11.33 3.94 -18.42
N LEU A 171 10.24 4.60 -18.84
CA LEU A 171 9.98 4.87 -20.25
C LEU A 171 10.77 6.08 -20.80
N ASN A 172 11.39 6.87 -19.94
CA ASN A 172 12.19 8.03 -20.35
C ASN A 172 13.71 7.79 -20.29
N ILE A 173 14.15 6.66 -19.72
CA ILE A 173 15.56 6.29 -19.62
C ILE A 173 15.89 5.22 -20.68
N PRO A 174 16.98 5.38 -21.45
CA PRO A 174 17.40 4.37 -22.44
C PRO A 174 17.58 2.97 -21.84
N SER A 175 18.36 2.82 -20.76
CA SER A 175 18.57 1.55 -20.06
C SER A 175 17.26 0.96 -19.47
N GLY A 176 16.30 1.81 -19.10
CA GLY A 176 14.97 1.37 -18.70
C GLY A 176 14.20 0.68 -19.82
N LYS A 177 14.24 1.24 -21.03
CA LYS A 177 13.62 0.63 -22.22
C LYS A 177 14.31 -0.69 -22.60
N GLU A 178 15.64 -0.75 -22.51
CA GLU A 178 16.39 -1.98 -22.72
C GLU A 178 16.05 -3.04 -21.66
N ALA A 179 15.86 -2.62 -20.40
CA ALA A 179 15.42 -3.53 -19.34
C ALA A 179 14.05 -4.15 -19.63
N LEU A 180 13.10 -3.37 -20.18
CA LEU A 180 11.79 -3.88 -20.60
C LEU A 180 11.91 -4.90 -21.73
N GLN A 181 12.87 -4.78 -22.64
CA GLN A 181 13.10 -5.75 -23.73
C GLN A 181 13.63 -7.11 -23.23
N ARG A 182 14.12 -7.19 -22.00
CA ARG A 182 14.57 -8.45 -21.37
C ARG A 182 13.44 -9.24 -20.73
N LEU A 183 12.23 -8.65 -20.63
CA LEU A 183 11.06 -9.32 -20.08
C LEU A 183 10.52 -10.34 -21.11
N ASN A 184 10.10 -11.50 -20.62
CA ASN A 184 9.39 -12.48 -21.42
C ASN A 184 7.90 -12.11 -21.59
N ASP A 185 7.17 -12.88 -22.41
CA ASP A 185 5.76 -12.58 -22.71
C ASP A 185 4.86 -12.58 -21.47
N GLU A 186 5.07 -13.51 -20.52
CA GLU A 186 4.30 -13.57 -19.27
C GLU A 186 4.56 -12.32 -18.40
N GLN A 187 5.82 -11.89 -18.32
CA GLN A 187 6.21 -10.70 -17.57
C GLN A 187 5.66 -9.42 -18.22
N LEU A 188 5.68 -9.36 -19.54
CA LEU A 188 5.08 -8.24 -20.30
C LEU A 188 3.56 -8.19 -20.14
N GLU A 189 2.87 -9.32 -20.06
CA GLU A 189 1.44 -9.38 -19.76
C GLU A 189 1.12 -8.81 -18.36
N ILE A 190 1.95 -9.13 -17.36
CA ILE A 190 1.80 -8.63 -15.98
C ILE A 190 1.98 -7.11 -15.90
N VAL A 191 2.99 -6.55 -16.56
CA VAL A 191 3.29 -5.10 -16.48
C VAL A 191 2.53 -4.26 -17.50
N GLY A 192 1.98 -4.88 -18.54
CA GLY A 192 1.28 -4.22 -19.65
C GLY A 192 0.21 -3.21 -19.22
N PRO A 193 -0.66 -3.52 -18.25
CA PRO A 193 -1.66 -2.58 -17.75
C PRO A 193 -1.07 -1.30 -17.14
N VAL A 194 0.16 -1.37 -16.62
CA VAL A 194 0.89 -0.26 -15.99
C VAL A 194 1.64 0.56 -17.03
N ILE A 195 2.30 -0.11 -17.99
CA ILE A 195 3.20 0.52 -18.97
C ILE A 195 2.57 0.70 -20.36
N ASP A 196 1.23 0.70 -20.50
CA ASP A 196 0.51 0.84 -21.78
C ASP A 196 1.13 1.96 -22.65
N PRO A 197 1.76 1.62 -23.79
CA PRO A 197 2.49 2.60 -24.60
C PRO A 197 1.59 3.69 -25.17
N GLN A 198 0.31 3.36 -25.47
CA GLN A 198 -0.62 4.32 -26.03
C GLN A 198 -1.07 5.34 -24.99
N PHE A 199 -1.32 4.87 -23.77
CA PHE A 199 -1.64 5.75 -22.64
C PHE A 199 -0.47 6.69 -22.35
N TRP A 200 0.75 6.15 -22.17
CA TRP A 200 1.92 6.93 -21.78
C TRP A 200 2.38 7.90 -22.85
N LYS A 201 2.30 7.53 -24.13
CA LYS A 201 2.55 8.47 -25.24
C LYS A 201 1.64 9.69 -25.17
N ARG A 202 0.35 9.51 -24.89
CA ARG A 202 -0.59 10.62 -24.72
C ARG A 202 -0.29 11.44 -23.46
N LYS A 203 0.03 10.76 -22.34
CA LYS A 203 0.35 11.42 -21.07
C LYS A 203 1.59 12.30 -21.23
N PHE A 204 2.66 11.81 -21.80
CA PHE A 204 3.89 12.60 -22.03
C PHE A 204 3.63 13.80 -22.94
N LYS A 205 2.81 13.66 -23.97
CA LYS A 205 2.42 14.78 -24.84
C LYS A 205 1.62 15.86 -24.10
N ASN A 206 0.77 15.44 -23.16
CA ASN A 206 -0.10 16.37 -22.41
C ASN A 206 0.63 17.04 -21.23
N TYR A 207 1.74 16.50 -20.77
CA TYR A 207 2.52 16.97 -19.61
C TYR A 207 3.99 17.20 -19.99
N PRO A 208 4.30 18.14 -20.93
CA PRO A 208 5.66 18.37 -21.41
C PRO A 208 6.60 18.89 -20.31
N ALA A 209 6.09 19.68 -19.36
CA ALA A 209 6.89 20.16 -18.24
C ALA A 209 7.38 19.02 -17.33
N ASP A 210 6.54 18.00 -17.09
CA ASP A 210 6.93 16.81 -16.34
C ASP A 210 8.00 15.99 -17.07
N VAL A 211 7.91 15.93 -18.41
CA VAL A 211 8.93 15.25 -19.25
C VAL A 211 10.27 15.99 -19.19
N GLU A 212 10.27 17.32 -19.23
CA GLU A 212 11.51 18.10 -19.07
C GLU A 212 12.11 17.91 -17.68
N LEU A 213 11.31 17.94 -16.62
CA LEU A 213 11.79 17.61 -15.26
C LEU A 213 12.51 16.27 -15.21
N ILE A 214 11.96 15.23 -15.87
CA ILE A 214 12.60 13.91 -15.92
C ILE A 214 13.95 13.97 -16.63
N LYS A 215 14.03 14.67 -17.77
CA LYS A 215 15.29 14.82 -18.51
C LYS A 215 16.35 15.53 -17.68
N ASP A 216 15.97 16.58 -16.96
CA ASP A 216 16.89 17.29 -16.07
C ASP A 216 17.44 16.38 -14.99
N VAL A 217 16.58 15.58 -14.34
CA VAL A 217 17.01 14.59 -13.32
C VAL A 217 17.92 13.52 -13.92
N ILE A 218 17.63 13.02 -15.13
CA ILE A 218 18.47 12.02 -15.83
C ILE A 218 19.86 12.60 -16.10
N LEU A 219 19.93 13.87 -16.56
CA LEU A 219 21.19 14.56 -16.87
C LEU A 219 22.03 14.79 -15.60
N GLU A 220 21.40 15.27 -14.53
CA GLU A 220 22.06 15.50 -13.24
C GLU A 220 22.58 14.20 -12.63
N ALA A 221 21.77 13.15 -12.69
CA ALA A 221 22.09 11.84 -12.13
C ALA A 221 23.05 11.00 -13.01
N LYS A 222 23.33 11.45 -14.24
CA LYS A 222 24.18 10.74 -15.23
C LYS A 222 23.70 9.30 -15.50
N VAL A 223 22.40 9.05 -15.41
CA VAL A 223 21.81 7.75 -15.72
C VAL A 223 21.72 7.61 -17.24
N GLN A 224 22.27 6.51 -17.77
CA GLN A 224 22.28 6.21 -19.21
C GLN A 224 21.16 5.22 -19.56
#